data_dc38890fb69d711a84186557557f2c6c
#
_entry.id   dc38890fb69d711a84186557557f2c6c
#
_cell.length_a   1.000
_cell.length_b   1.000
_cell.length_c   1.000
_cell.angle_alpha   90.00
_cell.angle_beta   90.00
_cell.angle_gamma   90.00
#
_symmetry.space_group_name_H-M   'P 1'
#
loop_
_entity.id
_entity.type
_entity.pdbx_description
1 polymer ?
#
loop_
_entity_poly.entity_id
_entity_poly.type
_entity_poly.pdbx_seq_one_letter_code
_entity_poly.pdbx_strand_id
1 'polypeptide(L)'
;LNRIGAEQNSQMKRLDITSEKALGILNKVHFFDNFSNSEKDLITGFHSHFFLASKGQTLISEGAVDDSFYVILTGKVAIIKKDAPRPIAALHPGDCFGEISFLTKHRRTTSVKSLADCILFEIDRPTLQHMDAPIREKLKDNLIDVLVNRLNHMNDLVTRLSLRIA
;
A
#
# COMPACT_ATOMS: atom_id res chain seq x y z
N LEU A 1 -24.05 -4.42 -1.86
CA LEU A 1 -23.09 -3.31 -2.03
C LEU A 1 -21.62 -3.74 -1.87
N ASN A 2 -21.37 -4.97 -1.38
CA ASN A 2 -20.01 -5.52 -1.15
C ASN A 2 -19.37 -6.22 -2.37
N ARG A 3 -20.03 -6.26 -3.54
CA ARG A 3 -19.52 -7.05 -4.69
C ARG A 3 -18.39 -6.37 -5.46
N ILE A 4 -18.30 -5.04 -5.46
CA ILE A 4 -17.31 -4.32 -6.27
C ILE A 4 -15.91 -4.39 -5.67
N GLY A 5 -15.78 -4.33 -4.35
CA GLY A 5 -14.50 -4.51 -3.66
C GLY A 5 -13.95 -5.94 -3.78
N ALA A 6 -14.86 -6.93 -3.73
CA ALA A 6 -14.50 -8.33 -3.86
C ALA A 6 -13.99 -8.69 -5.28
N GLU A 7 -14.49 -8.04 -6.33
CA GLU A 7 -14.04 -8.29 -7.71
C GLU A 7 -12.65 -7.72 -8.01
N GLN A 8 -12.25 -6.61 -7.36
CA GLN A 8 -10.90 -6.05 -7.53
C GLN A 8 -9.83 -6.90 -6.84
N ASN A 9 -10.15 -7.44 -5.66
CA ASN A 9 -9.25 -8.33 -4.92
C ASN A 9 -9.19 -9.74 -5.55
N SER A 10 -10.17 -10.11 -6.36
CA SER A 10 -10.20 -11.40 -7.08
C SER A 10 -9.14 -11.53 -8.17
N GLN A 11 -8.51 -10.43 -8.60
CA GLN A 11 -7.45 -10.43 -9.61
C GLN A 11 -6.05 -10.66 -9.01
N MET A 12 -5.82 -10.25 -7.76
CA MET A 12 -4.57 -10.54 -7.05
C MET A 12 -4.62 -11.95 -6.47
N LYS A 13 -3.54 -12.69 -6.64
CA LYS A 13 -3.44 -14.03 -6.05
C LYS A 13 -2.92 -13.93 -4.63
N ARG A 14 -3.56 -14.63 -3.70
CA ARG A 14 -2.96 -14.85 -2.38
C ARG A 14 -1.63 -15.55 -2.57
N LEU A 15 -0.61 -15.02 -1.92
CA LEU A 15 0.73 -15.60 -1.93
C LEU A 15 0.80 -16.68 -0.86
N ASP A 16 0.99 -17.92 -1.28
CA ASP A 16 1.32 -19.01 -0.36
C ASP A 16 2.80 -18.86 0.03
N ILE A 17 3.04 -18.33 1.22
CA ILE A 17 4.37 -17.99 1.72
C ILE A 17 4.55 -18.54 3.13
N THR A 18 5.72 -19.14 3.40
CA THR A 18 6.08 -19.55 4.76
C THR A 18 6.43 -18.33 5.63
N SER A 19 6.23 -18.44 6.95
CA SER A 19 6.58 -17.36 7.90
C SER A 19 8.05 -16.93 7.77
N GLU A 20 8.96 -17.86 7.56
CA GLU A 20 10.38 -17.57 7.38
C GLU A 20 10.65 -16.70 6.13
N LYS A 21 10.04 -17.04 4.99
CA LYS A 21 10.16 -16.23 3.77
C LYS A 21 9.50 -14.86 3.92
N ALA A 22 8.33 -14.82 4.55
CA ALA A 22 7.62 -13.56 4.83
C ALA A 22 8.48 -12.66 5.73
N LEU A 23 9.05 -13.20 6.80
CA LEU A 23 9.96 -12.47 7.69
C LEU A 23 11.18 -11.94 6.92
N GLY A 24 11.77 -12.76 6.06
CA GLY A 24 12.90 -12.35 5.19
C GLY A 24 12.55 -11.19 4.27
N ILE A 25 11.31 -11.10 3.78
CA ILE A 25 10.82 -9.97 2.99
C ILE A 25 10.61 -8.74 3.87
N LEU A 26 9.90 -8.87 5.00
CA LEU A 26 9.63 -7.75 5.92
C LEU A 26 10.94 -7.09 6.41
N ASN A 27 11.99 -7.88 6.64
CA ASN A 27 13.29 -7.38 7.07
C ASN A 27 14.02 -6.51 6.03
N LYS A 28 13.61 -6.55 4.77
CA LYS A 28 14.19 -5.75 3.68
C LYS A 28 13.39 -4.48 3.38
N VAL A 29 12.23 -4.30 4.02
CA VAL A 29 11.31 -3.20 3.73
C VAL A 29 11.36 -2.20 4.87
N HIS A 30 11.86 -1.00 4.62
CA HIS A 30 12.06 0.03 5.63
C HIS A 30 10.78 0.44 6.39
N PHE A 31 9.60 0.19 5.81
CA PHE A 31 8.33 0.38 6.52
C PHE A 31 8.25 -0.41 7.84
N PHE A 32 9.00 -1.50 7.96
CA PHE A 32 9.00 -2.37 9.13
C PHE A 32 10.26 -2.24 10.00
N ASP A 33 11.11 -1.23 9.79
CA ASP A 33 12.39 -1.08 10.50
C ASP A 33 12.23 -0.90 12.01
N ASN A 34 11.16 -0.23 12.45
CA ASN A 34 10.87 0.00 13.87
C ASN A 34 10.14 -1.18 14.57
N PHE A 35 9.88 -2.27 13.83
CA PHE A 35 9.28 -3.48 14.41
C PHE A 35 10.37 -4.42 14.92
N SER A 36 10.15 -4.97 16.13
CA SER A 36 10.99 -6.05 16.63
C SER A 36 10.79 -7.34 15.81
N ASN A 37 11.73 -8.29 15.94
CA ASN A 37 11.59 -9.59 15.28
C ASN A 37 10.32 -10.30 15.72
N SER A 38 9.99 -10.26 17.02
CA SER A 38 8.76 -10.87 17.54
C SER A 38 7.49 -10.24 16.97
N GLU A 39 7.47 -8.92 16.77
CA GLU A 39 6.35 -8.23 16.13
C GLU A 39 6.24 -8.57 14.66
N LYS A 40 7.37 -8.69 13.95
CA LYS A 40 7.39 -9.15 12.55
C LYS A 40 6.90 -10.59 12.43
N ASP A 41 7.27 -11.47 13.35
CA ASP A 41 6.76 -12.84 13.40
C ASP A 41 5.24 -12.90 13.57
N LEU A 42 4.68 -12.04 14.42
CA LEU A 42 3.22 -11.91 14.55
C LEU A 42 2.57 -11.43 13.25
N ILE A 43 3.18 -10.46 12.55
CA ILE A 43 2.68 -9.98 11.25
C ILE A 43 2.72 -11.10 10.21
N THR A 44 3.77 -11.94 10.20
CA THR A 44 3.82 -13.08 9.26
C THR A 44 2.70 -14.10 9.49
N GLY A 45 2.10 -14.13 10.68
CA GLY A 45 0.91 -14.95 10.97
C GLY A 45 -0.34 -14.57 10.16
N PHE A 46 -0.39 -13.37 9.59
CA PHE A 46 -1.46 -12.93 8.70
C PHE A 46 -1.22 -13.38 7.25
N HIS A 47 -0.96 -14.66 7.03
CA HIS A 47 -0.63 -15.23 5.70
C HIS A 47 -1.67 -14.91 4.61
N SER A 48 -2.94 -14.84 4.97
CA SER A 48 -4.03 -14.55 4.03
C SER A 48 -4.00 -13.12 3.47
N HIS A 49 -3.14 -12.26 3.99
CA HIS A 49 -3.01 -10.86 3.62
C HIS A 49 -1.78 -10.56 2.75
N PHE A 50 -1.01 -11.59 2.38
CA PHE A 50 0.06 -11.45 1.39
C PHE A 50 -0.49 -11.79 0.00
N PHE A 51 -0.26 -10.89 -0.96
CA PHE A 51 -0.74 -11.00 -2.32
C PHE A 51 0.37 -10.87 -3.35
N LEU A 52 0.23 -11.61 -4.43
CA LEU A 52 1.05 -11.49 -5.63
C LEU A 52 0.23 -10.79 -6.72
N ALA A 53 0.79 -9.73 -7.28
CA ALA A 53 0.24 -9.02 -8.43
C ALA A 53 1.21 -9.11 -9.61
N SER A 54 0.70 -9.48 -10.78
CA SER A 54 1.49 -9.56 -12.00
C SER A 54 1.69 -8.18 -12.62
N LYS A 55 2.79 -8.00 -13.35
CA LYS A 55 3.04 -6.78 -14.13
C LYS A 55 1.85 -6.43 -15.02
N GLY A 56 1.44 -5.15 -15.01
CA GLY A 56 0.35 -4.63 -15.82
C GLY A 56 -1.03 -4.82 -15.21
N GLN A 57 -1.15 -5.44 -14.04
CA GLN A 57 -2.42 -5.67 -13.36
C GLN A 57 -2.93 -4.40 -12.69
N THR A 58 -4.24 -4.13 -12.81
CA THR A 58 -4.92 -3.08 -12.05
C THR A 58 -5.24 -3.60 -10.65
N LEU A 59 -4.67 -2.94 -9.65
CA LEU A 59 -4.80 -3.32 -8.23
C LEU A 59 -5.96 -2.61 -7.56
N ILE A 60 -6.14 -1.34 -7.89
CA ILE A 60 -7.22 -0.48 -7.41
C ILE A 60 -7.78 0.28 -8.61
N SER A 61 -9.09 0.45 -8.67
CA SER A 61 -9.78 1.30 -9.65
C SER A 61 -10.35 2.55 -8.99
N GLU A 62 -10.10 3.72 -9.59
CA GLU A 62 -10.68 4.99 -9.15
C GLU A 62 -12.20 4.89 -9.05
N GLY A 63 -12.78 5.41 -7.98
CA GLY A 63 -14.21 5.38 -7.70
C GLY A 63 -14.72 4.12 -7.01
N ALA A 64 -13.91 3.07 -6.90
CA ALA A 64 -14.29 1.85 -6.16
C ALA A 64 -14.47 2.13 -4.67
N VAL A 65 -15.24 1.26 -4.01
CA VAL A 65 -15.42 1.27 -2.56
C VAL A 65 -14.68 0.08 -1.99
N ASP A 66 -13.69 0.37 -1.17
CA ASP A 66 -12.88 -0.63 -0.49
C ASP A 66 -12.29 -0.02 0.79
N ASP A 67 -12.08 -0.82 1.81
CA ASP A 67 -11.66 -0.40 3.15
C ASP A 67 -10.32 -1.04 3.57
N SER A 68 -9.43 -1.18 2.60
CA SER A 68 -8.07 -1.68 2.81
C SER A 68 -7.03 -0.74 2.22
N PHE A 69 -5.81 -0.84 2.72
CA PHE A 69 -4.62 -0.28 2.09
C PHE A 69 -3.53 -1.34 1.98
N TYR A 70 -2.55 -1.07 1.15
CA TYR A 70 -1.50 -2.02 0.81
C TYR A 70 -0.12 -1.42 1.07
N VAL A 71 0.76 -2.20 1.67
CA VAL A 71 2.20 -1.91 1.75
C VAL A 71 2.91 -2.68 0.64
N ILE A 72 3.70 -1.98 -0.16
CA ILE A 72 4.51 -2.60 -1.22
C ILE A 72 5.72 -3.25 -0.57
N LEU A 73 5.83 -4.57 -0.69
CA LEU A 73 6.95 -5.34 -0.17
C LEU A 73 8.03 -5.53 -1.24
N THR A 74 7.62 -5.83 -2.46
CA THR A 74 8.51 -5.91 -3.64
C THR A 74 7.81 -5.34 -4.87
N GLY A 75 8.56 -4.96 -5.89
CA GLY A 75 8.04 -4.48 -7.15
C GLY A 75 7.83 -2.95 -7.19
N LYS A 76 6.95 -2.50 -8.07
CA LYS A 76 6.70 -1.08 -8.33
C LYS A 76 5.30 -0.89 -8.88
N VAL A 77 4.62 0.16 -8.46
CA VAL A 77 3.28 0.50 -8.95
C VAL A 77 3.20 1.94 -9.46
N ALA A 78 2.27 2.20 -10.35
CA ALA A 78 1.93 3.54 -10.83
C ALA A 78 0.59 3.98 -10.24
N ILE A 79 0.51 5.23 -9.81
CA ILE A 79 -0.72 5.91 -9.42
C ILE A 79 -1.26 6.64 -10.64
N ILE A 80 -2.51 6.34 -11.00
CA ILE A 80 -3.16 6.85 -12.21
C ILE A 80 -4.41 7.62 -11.80
N LYS A 81 -4.55 8.81 -12.32
CA LYS A 81 -5.76 9.63 -12.18
C LYS A 81 -6.48 9.68 -13.51
N LYS A 82 -7.80 9.47 -13.53
CA LYS A 82 -8.61 9.36 -14.74
C LYS A 82 -8.43 10.56 -15.68
N ASP A 83 -8.35 11.77 -15.12
CA ASP A 83 -8.25 13.01 -15.89
C ASP A 83 -6.80 13.44 -16.17
N ALA A 84 -5.80 12.65 -15.74
CA ALA A 84 -4.39 12.94 -16.00
C ALA A 84 -3.88 12.16 -17.21
N PRO A 85 -3.12 12.81 -18.13
CA PRO A 85 -2.63 12.16 -19.35
C PRO A 85 -1.51 11.14 -19.08
N ARG A 86 -0.94 11.15 -17.89
CA ARG A 86 0.17 10.29 -17.46
C ARG A 86 0.00 9.87 -16.01
N PRO A 87 0.65 8.80 -15.57
CA PRO A 87 0.74 8.46 -14.15
C PRO A 87 1.22 9.66 -13.34
N ILE A 88 0.58 9.91 -12.21
CA ILE A 88 0.92 11.04 -11.33
C ILE A 88 2.04 10.73 -10.35
N ALA A 89 2.27 9.46 -10.07
CA ALA A 89 3.35 8.99 -9.21
C ALA A 89 3.72 7.54 -9.52
N ALA A 90 4.92 7.15 -9.11
CA ALA A 90 5.35 5.76 -9.00
C ALA A 90 5.74 5.49 -7.55
N LEU A 91 5.31 4.35 -7.03
CA LEU A 91 5.59 3.92 -5.66
C LEU A 91 6.47 2.67 -5.66
N HIS A 92 7.27 2.52 -4.61
CA HIS A 92 8.32 1.53 -4.46
C HIS A 92 8.16 0.74 -3.15
N PRO A 93 8.95 -0.30 -2.90
CA PRO A 93 8.91 -1.02 -1.64
C PRO A 93 9.07 -0.09 -0.43
N GLY A 94 8.21 -0.28 0.57
CA GLY A 94 8.08 0.59 1.75
C GLY A 94 7.03 1.70 1.61
N ASP A 95 6.56 1.98 0.40
CA ASP A 95 5.41 2.88 0.19
C ASP A 95 4.08 2.15 0.39
N CYS A 96 3.02 2.94 0.61
CA CYS A 96 1.65 2.48 0.73
C CYS A 96 0.77 3.05 -0.37
N PHE A 97 -0.31 2.37 -0.70
CA PHE A 97 -1.38 2.90 -1.54
C PHE A 97 -2.76 2.42 -1.04
N GLY A 98 -3.81 3.15 -1.41
CA GLY A 98 -5.17 2.88 -0.93
C GLY A 98 -5.45 3.47 0.45
N GLU A 99 -4.49 4.13 1.07
CA GLU A 99 -4.53 4.68 2.42
C GLU A 99 -5.55 5.82 2.56
N ILE A 100 -5.72 6.64 1.53
CA ILE A 100 -6.62 7.81 1.60
C ILE A 100 -8.06 7.35 1.84
N SER A 101 -8.58 6.42 1.04
CA SER A 101 -9.93 5.90 1.24
C SER A 101 -10.07 5.08 2.52
N PHE A 102 -9.02 4.38 2.93
CA PHE A 102 -8.97 3.68 4.22
C PHE A 102 -9.13 4.66 5.39
N LEU A 103 -8.42 5.81 5.38
CA LEU A 103 -8.46 6.81 6.44
C LEU A 103 -9.74 7.65 6.40
N THR A 104 -10.18 8.05 5.21
CA THR A 104 -11.29 9.00 5.03
C THR A 104 -12.66 8.33 4.84
N LYS A 105 -12.68 7.01 4.62
CA LYS A 105 -13.89 6.23 4.28
C LYS A 105 -14.58 6.70 2.97
N HIS A 106 -13.85 7.40 2.12
CA HIS A 106 -14.31 7.81 0.80
C HIS A 106 -13.97 6.75 -0.25
N ARG A 107 -14.54 6.92 -1.45
CA ARG A 107 -14.19 6.10 -2.62
C ARG A 107 -12.71 6.25 -2.98
N ARG A 108 -12.16 5.23 -3.66
CA ARG A 108 -10.80 5.28 -4.19
C ARG A 108 -10.61 6.54 -5.06
N THR A 109 -9.63 7.35 -4.71
CA THR A 109 -9.37 8.65 -5.38
C THR A 109 -8.53 8.50 -6.64
N THR A 110 -7.86 7.36 -6.80
CA THR A 110 -6.97 7.05 -7.92
C THR A 110 -7.06 5.57 -8.28
N SER A 111 -6.62 5.23 -9.48
CA SER A 111 -6.31 3.85 -9.84
C SER A 111 -4.84 3.55 -9.56
N VAL A 112 -4.54 2.26 -9.30
CA VAL A 112 -3.18 1.77 -9.08
C VAL A 112 -2.93 0.58 -9.97
N LYS A 113 -1.81 0.62 -10.72
CA LYS A 113 -1.41 -0.43 -11.66
C LYS A 113 0.01 -0.89 -11.37
N SER A 114 0.22 -2.19 -11.37
CA SER A 114 1.57 -2.77 -11.21
C SER A 114 2.44 -2.51 -12.45
N LEU A 115 3.66 -2.04 -12.23
CA LEU A 115 4.68 -1.84 -13.28
C LEU A 115 5.66 -3.01 -13.37
N ALA A 116 5.67 -3.87 -12.37
CA ALA A 116 6.45 -5.09 -12.27
C ALA A 116 5.64 -6.11 -11.46
N ASP A 117 6.09 -7.35 -11.37
CA ASP A 117 5.51 -8.29 -10.42
C ASP A 117 5.73 -7.77 -9.00
N CYS A 118 4.68 -7.75 -8.20
CA CYS A 118 4.67 -7.16 -6.87
C CYS A 118 4.27 -8.18 -5.81
N ILE A 119 4.89 -8.08 -4.65
CA ILE A 119 4.37 -8.68 -3.41
C ILE A 119 3.83 -7.55 -2.55
N LEU A 120 2.60 -7.69 -2.12
CA LEU A 120 1.84 -6.69 -1.37
C LEU A 120 1.37 -7.28 -0.04
N PHE A 121 1.38 -6.48 1.00
CA PHE A 121 0.73 -6.80 2.27
C PHE A 121 -0.52 -5.93 2.43
N GLU A 122 -1.69 -6.58 2.46
CA GLU A 122 -2.97 -5.93 2.64
C GLU A 122 -3.27 -5.73 4.13
N ILE A 123 -3.76 -4.55 4.47
CA ILE A 123 -4.26 -4.23 5.79
C ILE A 123 -5.67 -3.68 5.66
N ASP A 124 -6.64 -4.47 6.07
CA ASP A 124 -8.04 -4.05 6.21
C ASP A 124 -8.38 -3.68 7.67
N ARG A 125 -9.54 -3.10 7.89
CA ARG A 125 -9.96 -2.69 9.25
C ARG A 125 -10.06 -3.85 10.23
N PRO A 126 -10.70 -4.99 9.88
CA PRO A 126 -10.74 -6.13 10.78
C PRO A 126 -9.35 -6.61 11.18
N THR A 127 -8.44 -6.75 10.22
CA THR A 127 -7.05 -7.17 10.48
C THR A 127 -6.35 -6.21 11.42
N LEU A 128 -6.45 -4.89 11.17
CA LEU A 128 -5.85 -3.88 12.03
C LEU A 128 -6.41 -3.93 13.46
N GLN A 129 -7.71 -4.19 13.61
CA GLN A 129 -8.36 -4.31 14.93
C GLN A 129 -7.93 -5.57 15.70
N HIS A 130 -7.61 -6.66 15.01
CA HIS A 130 -7.16 -7.91 15.62
C HIS A 130 -5.67 -7.93 15.94
N MET A 131 -4.89 -6.98 15.44
CA MET A 131 -3.48 -6.85 15.77
C MET A 131 -3.29 -6.34 17.19
N ASP A 132 -2.23 -6.79 17.85
CA ASP A 132 -1.81 -6.27 19.15
C ASP A 132 -1.61 -4.75 19.10
N ALA A 133 -1.96 -4.06 20.18
CA ALA A 133 -1.92 -2.60 20.24
C ALA A 133 -0.55 -2.00 19.85
N PRO A 134 0.60 -2.52 20.31
CA PRO A 134 1.90 -1.99 19.89
C PRO A 134 2.13 -2.08 18.38
N ILE A 135 1.76 -3.20 17.76
CA ILE A 135 1.89 -3.41 16.30
C ILE A 135 0.98 -2.43 15.55
N ARG A 136 -0.28 -2.35 15.98
CA ARG A 136 -1.26 -1.46 15.38
C ARG A 136 -0.83 0.02 15.41
N GLU A 137 -0.31 0.48 16.54
CA GLU A 137 0.17 1.87 16.67
C GLU A 137 1.39 2.12 15.75
N LYS A 138 2.35 1.20 15.70
CA LYS A 138 3.50 1.32 14.77
C LYS A 138 3.07 1.35 13.30
N LEU A 139 2.08 0.53 12.91
CA LEU A 139 1.55 0.57 11.56
C LEU A 139 0.92 1.93 11.24
N LYS A 140 0.17 2.52 12.17
CA LYS A 140 -0.42 3.85 11.99
C LYS A 140 0.64 4.93 11.91
N ASP A 141 1.64 4.91 12.79
CA ASP A 141 2.74 5.87 12.78
C ASP A 141 3.52 5.80 11.46
N ASN A 142 3.85 4.61 11.00
CA ASN A 142 4.56 4.41 9.74
C ASN A 142 3.72 4.86 8.53
N LEU A 143 2.39 4.65 8.58
CA LEU A 143 1.49 5.18 7.56
C LEU A 143 1.49 6.72 7.53
N ILE A 144 1.49 7.36 8.70
CA ILE A 144 1.61 8.82 8.82
C ILE A 144 2.94 9.29 8.24
N ASP A 145 4.05 8.64 8.57
CA ASP A 145 5.37 8.98 8.05
C ASP A 145 5.43 8.89 6.52
N VAL A 146 4.85 7.84 5.92
CA VAL A 146 4.75 7.71 4.46
C VAL A 146 3.97 8.88 3.87
N LEU A 147 2.84 9.27 4.47
CA LEU A 147 2.02 10.38 3.99
C LEU A 147 2.73 11.73 4.13
N VAL A 148 3.42 11.97 5.25
CA VAL A 148 4.19 13.20 5.47
C VAL A 148 5.33 13.31 4.46
N ASN A 149 6.07 12.24 4.22
CA ASN A 149 7.15 12.22 3.23
C ASN A 149 6.62 12.47 1.80
N ARG A 150 5.48 11.89 1.47
CA ARG A 150 4.81 12.13 0.18
C ARG A 150 4.37 13.59 0.03
N LEU A 151 3.79 14.18 1.07
CA LEU A 151 3.39 15.58 1.09
C LEU A 151 4.59 16.51 0.91
N ASN A 152 5.69 16.27 1.62
CA ASN A 152 6.92 17.05 1.49
C ASN A 152 7.47 16.97 0.05
N HIS A 153 7.52 15.78 -0.52
CA HIS A 153 7.96 15.61 -1.92
C HIS A 153 7.06 16.37 -2.91
N MET A 154 5.75 16.34 -2.71
CA MET A 154 4.81 17.11 -3.54
C MET A 154 5.03 18.62 -3.40
N ASN A 155 5.25 19.12 -2.18
CA ASN A 155 5.56 20.54 -1.93
C ASN A 155 6.85 20.96 -2.65
N ASP A 156 7.89 20.12 -2.62
CA ASP A 156 9.14 20.38 -3.34
C ASP A 156 8.93 20.46 -4.87
N LEU A 157 8.11 19.55 -5.41
CA LEU A 157 7.76 19.59 -6.84
C LEU A 157 7.00 20.87 -7.21
N VAL A 158 6.01 21.27 -6.41
CA VAL A 158 5.26 22.51 -6.62
C VAL A 158 6.18 23.71 -6.58
N THR A 159 7.08 23.80 -5.61
CA THR A 159 8.07 24.87 -5.48
C THR A 159 8.95 24.97 -6.73
N ARG A 160 9.49 23.82 -7.21
CA ARG A 160 10.33 23.78 -8.42
C ARG A 160 9.56 24.21 -9.67
N LEU A 161 8.31 23.81 -9.79
CA LEU A 161 7.46 24.23 -10.92
C LEU A 161 7.17 25.73 -10.86
N SER A 162 6.86 26.29 -9.70
CA SER A 162 6.63 27.71 -9.49
C SER A 162 7.85 28.57 -9.87
N LEU A 163 9.06 28.12 -9.55
CA LEU A 163 10.30 28.79 -9.90
C LEU A 163 10.60 28.75 -11.43
N ARG A 164 10.06 27.80 -12.17
CA ARG A 164 10.23 27.71 -13.64
C ARG A 164 9.26 28.60 -14.40
N ILE A 165 8.17 29.03 -13.79
CA ILE A 165 7.13 29.86 -14.39
C ILE A 165 7.41 31.36 -14.14
N ALA A 166 8.18 31.67 -13.11
CA ALA A 166 8.62 33.02 -12.82
C ALA A 166 9.84 33.43 -13.65
#